data_5d86e48334a5e19698ea9d7440927af5
#
_entry.id   5d86e48334a5e19698ea9d7440927af5
#
_cell.length_a   1.000
_cell.length_b   1.000
_cell.length_c   1.000
_cell.angle_alpha   90.00
_cell.angle_beta   90.00
_cell.angle_gamma   90.00
#
_symmetry.space_group_name_H-M   'P 1'
#
loop_
_entity.id
_entity.type
_entity.pdbx_description
1 polymer ?
#
loop_
_entity_poly.entity_id
_entity_poly.type
_entity_poly.pdbx_seq_one_letter_code
_entity_poly.pdbx_strand_id
1 'polypeptide(L)'
;MSRGLEWMQALSNGDTLAGFPASVKVIDGELDNRQARFIAVVPDAHNPFPRARNGEVGLLEGWGLAKAVEEAIAEDQGKTPRVLVAVVDVPSQAYGRREEALGIHQALAGAVDAYARSRLAGHPVIGLLVGKAMSGAFLAHGYQAQRLIALDLSLIHI
;
A
#
# COMPACT_ATOMS: atom_id res chain seq x y z
N MET A 1 0.14 -15.26 -9.51
CA MET A 1 0.78 -14.05 -8.95
C MET A 1 -0.31 -13.00 -8.81
N SER A 2 -0.28 -12.08 -7.83
CA SER A 2 -1.28 -11.00 -7.76
C SER A 2 -0.96 -9.90 -8.76
N ARG A 3 -2.00 -9.24 -9.31
CA ARG A 3 -1.80 -8.10 -10.22
C ARG A 3 -0.95 -7.00 -9.59
N GLY A 4 -1.16 -6.74 -8.29
CA GLY A 4 -0.36 -5.74 -7.57
C GLY A 4 1.12 -6.04 -7.64
N LEU A 5 1.53 -7.29 -7.42
CA LEU A 5 2.95 -7.68 -7.50
C LEU A 5 3.50 -7.63 -8.93
N GLU A 6 2.74 -8.08 -9.90
CA GLU A 6 3.14 -8.03 -11.32
C GLU A 6 3.41 -6.59 -11.79
N TRP A 7 2.48 -5.68 -11.50
CA TRP A 7 2.64 -4.26 -11.84
C TRP A 7 3.78 -3.60 -11.07
N MET A 8 3.90 -3.91 -9.79
CA MET A 8 4.97 -3.39 -8.96
C MET A 8 6.35 -3.79 -9.51
N GLN A 9 6.53 -5.06 -9.87
CA GLN A 9 7.78 -5.55 -10.47
C GLN A 9 8.04 -4.95 -11.85
N ALA A 10 7.01 -4.79 -12.67
CA ALA A 10 7.15 -4.20 -14.00
C ALA A 10 7.57 -2.71 -13.96
N LEU A 11 7.16 -1.98 -12.92
CA LEU A 11 7.42 -0.55 -12.79
C LEU A 11 8.71 -0.22 -12.04
N SER A 12 9.12 -1.06 -11.08
CA SER A 12 10.19 -0.71 -10.14
C SER A 12 11.57 -1.24 -10.49
N ASN A 13 11.67 -2.36 -11.21
CA ASN A 13 12.94 -3.05 -11.51
C ASN A 13 13.84 -3.34 -10.28
N GLY A 14 13.30 -3.23 -9.06
CA GLY A 14 14.03 -3.37 -7.82
C GLY A 14 13.70 -4.65 -7.06
N ASP A 15 14.48 -4.93 -6.02
CA ASP A 15 14.23 -6.03 -5.09
C ASP A 15 13.28 -5.59 -3.97
N THR A 16 12.49 -6.55 -3.47
CA THR A 16 11.60 -6.32 -2.33
C THR A 16 12.42 -6.09 -1.05
N LEU A 17 12.13 -4.99 -0.37
CA LEU A 17 12.76 -4.67 0.91
C LEU A 17 12.33 -5.65 2.01
N ALA A 18 13.28 -5.99 2.88
CA ALA A 18 13.03 -6.82 4.05
C ALA A 18 12.41 -6.01 5.21
N GLY A 19 11.89 -6.70 6.22
CA GLY A 19 11.39 -6.07 7.44
C GLY A 19 9.91 -5.70 7.42
N PHE A 20 9.17 -6.13 6.41
CA PHE A 20 7.73 -5.97 6.27
C PHE A 20 7.00 -7.33 6.39
N PRO A 21 5.69 -7.33 6.74
CA PRO A 21 4.89 -8.55 6.63
C PRO A 21 4.95 -9.12 5.21
N ALA A 22 4.87 -10.45 5.08
CA ALA A 22 4.94 -11.10 3.76
C ALA A 22 3.84 -10.63 2.79
N SER A 23 2.71 -10.17 3.32
CA SER A 23 1.59 -9.58 2.60
C SER A 23 1.81 -8.12 2.18
N VAL A 24 2.86 -7.44 2.67
CA VAL A 24 3.20 -6.06 2.29
C VAL A 24 4.51 -6.06 1.52
N LYS A 25 4.45 -5.67 0.27
CA LYS A 25 5.63 -5.57 -0.60
C LYS A 25 6.03 -4.12 -0.76
N VAL A 26 7.31 -3.85 -0.54
CA VAL A 26 7.89 -2.52 -0.67
C VAL A 26 9.13 -2.64 -1.55
N ILE A 27 9.21 -1.83 -2.59
CA ILE A 27 10.36 -1.78 -3.50
C ILE A 27 10.78 -0.32 -3.68
N ASP A 28 12.04 -0.02 -3.50
CA ASP A 28 12.61 1.27 -3.89
C ASP A 28 13.15 1.18 -5.32
N GLY A 29 12.91 2.23 -6.10
CA GLY A 29 13.30 2.31 -7.50
C GLY A 29 13.22 3.74 -8.00
N GLU A 30 12.99 3.91 -9.29
CA GLU A 30 12.88 5.21 -9.94
C GLU A 30 11.59 5.31 -10.76
N LEU A 31 11.03 6.51 -10.80
CA LEU A 31 9.92 6.87 -11.66
C LEU A 31 10.25 8.20 -12.33
N ASP A 32 10.44 8.19 -13.66
CA ASP A 32 10.80 9.37 -14.45
C ASP A 32 12.04 10.11 -13.88
N ASN A 33 13.14 9.34 -13.69
CA ASN A 33 14.42 9.82 -13.11
C ASN A 33 14.31 10.39 -11.69
N ARG A 34 13.26 10.05 -10.96
CA ARG A 34 13.04 10.46 -9.58
C ARG A 34 12.95 9.24 -8.68
N GLN A 35 13.60 9.29 -7.53
CA GLN A 35 13.49 8.22 -6.53
C GLN A 35 12.02 7.97 -6.19
N ALA A 36 11.64 6.70 -6.13
CA ALA A 36 10.28 6.28 -5.86
C ALA A 36 10.24 5.06 -4.94
N ARG A 37 9.22 4.97 -4.10
CA ARG A 37 8.89 3.78 -3.32
C ARG A 37 7.55 3.24 -3.78
N PHE A 38 7.54 1.99 -4.22
CA PHE A 38 6.35 1.26 -4.62
C PHE A 38 5.90 0.39 -3.44
N ILE A 39 4.61 0.45 -3.13
CA ILE A 39 4.02 -0.26 -1.98
C ILE A 39 2.78 -0.99 -2.47
N ALA A 40 2.70 -2.29 -2.20
CA ALA A 40 1.53 -3.12 -2.53
C ALA A 40 1.14 -4.04 -1.37
N VAL A 41 -0.16 -4.32 -1.25
CA VAL A 41 -0.66 -5.42 -0.43
C VAL A 41 -0.96 -6.59 -1.36
N VAL A 42 -0.47 -7.76 -1.00
CA VAL A 42 -0.57 -8.99 -1.80
C VAL A 42 -1.11 -10.15 -0.97
N PRO A 43 -1.72 -11.18 -1.58
CA PRO A 43 -2.11 -12.39 -0.89
C PRO A 43 -0.92 -13.07 -0.20
N ASP A 44 -1.17 -13.54 1.03
CA ASP A 44 -0.24 -14.36 1.81
C ASP A 44 -1.02 -15.51 2.47
N ALA A 45 -0.89 -16.72 1.93
CA ALA A 45 -1.57 -17.90 2.43
C ALA A 45 -1.19 -18.28 3.88
N HIS A 46 -0.02 -17.83 4.35
CA HIS A 46 0.50 -18.07 5.70
C HIS A 46 0.20 -16.94 6.68
N ASN A 47 -0.54 -15.91 6.26
CA ASN A 47 -0.93 -14.82 7.15
C ASN A 47 -1.59 -15.37 8.43
N PRO A 48 -1.14 -14.97 9.63
CA PRO A 48 -1.72 -15.42 10.90
C PRO A 48 -3.17 -15.00 11.10
N PHE A 49 -3.62 -14.00 10.31
CA PHE A 49 -5.02 -13.58 10.25
C PHE A 49 -5.67 -14.16 8.98
N PRO A 50 -6.52 -15.22 9.11
CA PRO A 50 -7.09 -15.89 7.93
C PRO A 50 -7.89 -14.98 7.00
N ARG A 51 -8.46 -13.90 7.53
CA ARG A 51 -9.25 -12.93 6.76
C ARG A 51 -8.41 -11.93 5.95
N ALA A 52 -7.06 -11.99 6.09
CA ALA A 52 -6.13 -11.17 5.31
C ALA A 52 -5.34 -11.99 4.26
N ARG A 53 -5.67 -13.29 4.07
CA ARG A 53 -4.88 -14.18 3.22
C ARG A 53 -5.03 -13.98 1.73
N ASN A 54 -6.09 -13.30 1.28
CA ASN A 54 -6.35 -13.11 -0.15
C ASN A 54 -6.04 -11.68 -0.63
N GLY A 55 -5.26 -10.93 0.13
CA GLY A 55 -4.89 -9.53 -0.17
C GLY A 55 -5.80 -8.50 0.49
N GLU A 56 -6.60 -8.91 1.47
CA GLU A 56 -7.34 -7.97 2.32
C GLU A 56 -6.38 -7.19 3.21
N VAL A 57 -6.69 -5.92 3.48
CA VAL A 57 -5.90 -5.10 4.40
C VAL A 57 -6.39 -5.34 5.83
N GLY A 58 -5.54 -5.96 6.63
CA GLY A 58 -5.77 -6.27 8.04
C GLY A 58 -4.83 -5.50 8.97
N LEU A 59 -4.65 -6.06 10.17
CA LEU A 59 -3.79 -5.47 11.21
C LEU A 59 -2.33 -5.35 10.76
N LEU A 60 -1.75 -6.44 10.24
CA LEU A 60 -0.35 -6.45 9.81
C LEU A 60 -0.14 -5.56 8.60
N GLU A 61 -1.08 -5.59 7.66
CA GLU A 61 -1.03 -4.80 6.44
C GLU A 61 -1.14 -3.31 6.74
N GLY A 62 -2.08 -2.91 7.60
CA GLY A 62 -2.26 -1.51 7.99
C GLY A 62 -1.01 -0.92 8.64
N TRP A 63 -0.44 -1.61 9.63
CA TRP A 63 0.81 -1.18 10.25
C TRP A 63 2.01 -1.31 9.33
N GLY A 64 2.05 -2.31 8.45
CA GLY A 64 3.09 -2.47 7.42
C GLY A 64 3.09 -1.33 6.41
N LEU A 65 1.91 -0.89 5.97
CA LEU A 65 1.75 0.28 5.11
C LEU A 65 2.23 1.56 5.80
N ALA A 66 1.78 1.78 7.05
CA ALA A 66 2.23 2.93 7.84
C ALA A 66 3.75 2.96 7.96
N LYS A 67 4.37 1.84 8.35
CA LYS A 67 5.82 1.70 8.46
C LYS A 67 6.53 2.05 7.15
N ALA A 68 6.07 1.50 6.02
CA ALA A 68 6.71 1.73 4.73
C ALA A 68 6.74 3.21 4.33
N VAL A 69 5.66 3.93 4.64
CA VAL A 69 5.54 5.37 4.37
C VAL A 69 6.36 6.19 5.37
N GLU A 70 6.32 5.85 6.65
CA GLU A 70 7.08 6.54 7.70
C GLU A 70 8.58 6.43 7.52
N GLU A 71 9.07 5.25 7.10
CA GLU A 71 10.49 5.07 6.75
C GLU A 71 10.90 5.98 5.59
N ALA A 72 10.06 6.11 4.55
CA ALA A 72 10.35 7.03 3.44
C ALA A 72 10.42 8.49 3.90
N ILE A 73 9.50 8.92 4.78
CA ILE A 73 9.52 10.27 5.35
C ILE A 73 10.82 10.51 6.14
N ALA A 74 11.21 9.55 6.97
CA ALA A 74 12.41 9.67 7.80
C ALA A 74 13.70 9.67 6.97
N GLU A 75 13.80 8.79 5.97
CA GLU A 75 14.97 8.66 5.10
C GLU A 75 15.18 9.90 4.21
N ASP A 76 14.11 10.59 3.85
CA ASP A 76 14.16 11.73 2.94
C ASP A 76 14.19 13.09 3.67
N GLN A 77 14.32 13.09 5.01
CA GLN A 77 14.51 14.33 5.74
C GLN A 77 15.72 15.12 5.23
N GLY A 78 15.48 16.38 4.86
CA GLY A 78 16.54 17.25 4.31
C GLY A 78 16.98 16.92 2.88
N LYS A 79 16.28 16.02 2.19
CA LYS A 79 16.50 15.65 0.80
C LYS A 79 15.26 15.95 -0.04
N THR A 80 15.36 15.74 -1.36
CA THR A 80 14.20 15.75 -2.24
C THR A 80 13.31 14.55 -1.92
N PRO A 81 12.05 14.76 -1.50
CA PRO A 81 11.15 13.66 -1.15
C PRO A 81 10.89 12.75 -2.37
N ARG A 82 11.04 11.43 -2.17
CA ARG A 82 10.71 10.44 -3.21
C ARG A 82 9.23 10.41 -3.54
N VAL A 83 8.89 9.89 -4.70
CA VAL A 83 7.52 9.58 -5.06
C VAL A 83 7.07 8.33 -4.31
N LEU A 84 5.88 8.36 -3.72
CA LEU A 84 5.24 7.17 -3.15
C LEU A 84 4.17 6.67 -4.12
N VAL A 85 4.27 5.41 -4.53
CA VAL A 85 3.33 4.77 -5.44
C VAL A 85 2.60 3.67 -4.69
N ALA A 86 1.35 3.92 -4.36
CA ALA A 86 0.45 2.88 -3.84
C ALA A 86 -0.09 2.06 -4.99
N VAL A 87 0.38 0.82 -5.13
CA VAL A 87 -0.10 -0.13 -6.16
C VAL A 87 -1.27 -0.90 -5.56
N VAL A 88 -2.48 -0.62 -6.05
CA VAL A 88 -3.74 -1.02 -5.41
C VAL A 88 -4.40 -2.19 -6.13
N ASP A 89 -4.49 -3.31 -5.43
CA ASP A 89 -5.31 -4.47 -5.78
C ASP A 89 -5.82 -5.11 -4.47
N VAL A 90 -6.75 -4.42 -3.80
CA VAL A 90 -7.24 -4.80 -2.48
C VAL A 90 -8.75 -5.07 -2.49
N PRO A 91 -9.18 -6.31 -2.21
CA PRO A 91 -10.58 -6.70 -2.31
C PRO A 91 -11.45 -6.20 -1.15
N SER A 92 -10.87 -5.94 0.02
CA SER A 92 -11.58 -5.49 1.22
C SER A 92 -10.60 -5.22 2.36
N GLN A 93 -11.05 -4.58 3.44
CA GLN A 93 -10.41 -4.73 4.75
C GLN A 93 -10.71 -6.12 5.32
N ALA A 94 -9.77 -6.64 6.12
CA ALA A 94 -9.93 -7.90 6.84
C ALA A 94 -10.77 -7.68 8.11
N TYR A 95 -12.09 -7.66 7.99
CA TYR A 95 -12.98 -7.40 9.13
C TYR A 95 -13.46 -8.69 9.82
N GLY A 96 -13.65 -8.64 11.13
CA GLY A 96 -14.13 -9.72 11.96
C GLY A 96 -14.03 -9.35 13.44
N ARG A 97 -14.67 -10.14 14.32
CA ARG A 97 -14.65 -9.85 15.77
C ARG A 97 -13.23 -9.81 16.35
N ARG A 98 -12.35 -10.70 15.87
CA ARG A 98 -10.97 -10.76 16.32
C ARG A 98 -10.19 -9.53 15.87
N GLU A 99 -10.31 -9.18 14.61
CA GLU A 99 -9.64 -8.04 14.01
C GLU A 99 -10.11 -6.72 14.64
N GLU A 100 -11.40 -6.59 14.90
CA GLU A 100 -11.96 -5.41 15.59
C GLU A 100 -11.50 -5.32 17.03
N ALA A 101 -11.51 -6.43 17.77
CA ALA A 101 -11.02 -6.49 19.15
C ALA A 101 -9.52 -6.14 19.27
N LEU A 102 -8.74 -6.46 18.24
CA LEU A 102 -7.31 -6.14 18.16
C LEU A 102 -7.02 -4.75 17.56
N GLY A 103 -8.05 -4.00 17.21
CA GLY A 103 -7.91 -2.61 16.77
C GLY A 103 -7.60 -2.44 15.27
N ILE A 104 -8.23 -3.21 14.37
CA ILE A 104 -8.06 -3.04 12.92
C ILE A 104 -8.30 -1.60 12.48
N HIS A 105 -9.28 -0.91 13.09
CA HIS A 105 -9.56 0.49 12.79
C HIS A 105 -8.36 1.40 13.08
N GLN A 106 -7.56 1.09 14.11
CA GLN A 106 -6.34 1.83 14.42
C GLN A 106 -5.24 1.55 13.38
N ALA A 107 -5.09 0.30 12.95
CA ALA A 107 -4.12 -0.07 11.92
C ALA A 107 -4.43 0.62 10.59
N LEU A 108 -5.71 0.62 10.17
CA LEU A 108 -6.13 1.31 8.95
C LEU A 108 -5.98 2.83 9.07
N ALA A 109 -6.38 3.41 10.20
CA ALA A 109 -6.20 4.83 10.46
C ALA A 109 -4.71 5.24 10.50
N GLY A 110 -3.84 4.38 11.05
CA GLY A 110 -2.39 4.58 11.04
C GLY A 110 -1.82 4.64 9.63
N ALA A 111 -2.28 3.77 8.73
CA ALA A 111 -1.89 3.83 7.32
C ALA A 111 -2.35 5.13 6.64
N VAL A 112 -3.62 5.52 6.85
CA VAL A 112 -4.17 6.80 6.36
C VAL A 112 -3.35 7.98 6.86
N ASP A 113 -3.07 8.03 8.16
CA ASP A 113 -2.28 9.11 8.77
C ASP A 113 -0.86 9.18 8.18
N ALA A 114 -0.19 8.05 8.02
CA ALA A 114 1.14 8.01 7.43
C ALA A 114 1.15 8.60 6.01
N TYR A 115 0.22 8.19 5.14
CA TYR A 115 0.08 8.77 3.81
C TYR A 115 -0.25 10.27 3.85
N ALA A 116 -1.11 10.70 4.74
CA ALA A 116 -1.42 12.12 4.90
C ALA A 116 -0.18 12.93 5.33
N ARG A 117 0.57 12.42 6.30
CA ARG A 117 1.83 13.04 6.75
C ARG A 117 2.89 13.06 5.66
N SER A 118 3.00 12.02 4.83
CA SER A 118 3.94 12.02 3.71
C SER A 118 3.66 13.15 2.71
N ARG A 119 2.39 13.43 2.43
CA ARG A 119 2.00 14.56 1.59
C ARG A 119 2.38 15.90 2.22
N LEU A 120 2.17 16.06 3.52
CA LEU A 120 2.59 17.25 4.26
C LEU A 120 4.13 17.41 4.28
N ALA A 121 4.86 16.30 4.28
CA ALA A 121 6.32 16.27 4.15
C ALA A 121 6.83 16.50 2.72
N GLY A 122 5.92 16.70 1.74
CA GLY A 122 6.26 17.05 0.36
C GLY A 122 6.44 15.85 -0.58
N HIS A 123 6.15 14.62 -0.14
CA HIS A 123 6.16 13.46 -1.03
C HIS A 123 5.01 13.52 -2.02
N PRO A 124 5.25 13.41 -3.33
CA PRO A 124 4.19 13.14 -4.29
C PRO A 124 3.67 11.72 -4.03
N VAL A 125 2.34 11.57 -3.91
CA VAL A 125 1.70 10.28 -3.69
C VAL A 125 0.79 9.97 -4.88
N ILE A 126 1.01 8.83 -5.52
CA ILE A 126 0.24 8.31 -6.65
C ILE A 126 -0.45 7.03 -6.21
N GLY A 127 -1.75 6.94 -6.42
CA GLY A 127 -2.50 5.69 -6.30
C GLY A 127 -2.69 5.06 -7.69
N LEU A 128 -2.08 3.91 -7.93
CA LEU A 128 -2.20 3.16 -9.17
C LEU A 128 -3.13 1.97 -8.94
N LEU A 129 -4.36 2.06 -9.45
CA LEU A 129 -5.38 1.02 -9.32
C LEU A 129 -5.19 0.00 -10.44
N VAL A 130 -4.64 -1.14 -10.10
CA VAL A 130 -4.33 -2.24 -11.03
C VAL A 130 -5.31 -3.41 -10.93
N GLY A 131 -6.18 -3.37 -9.94
CA GLY A 131 -7.18 -4.38 -9.67
C GLY A 131 -8.33 -3.83 -8.86
N LYS A 132 -8.70 -4.54 -7.80
CA LYS A 132 -9.77 -4.12 -6.88
C LYS A 132 -9.30 -2.95 -6.01
N ALA A 133 -10.19 -2.00 -5.77
CA ALA A 133 -9.97 -0.86 -4.88
C ALA A 133 -11.22 -0.68 -4.02
N MET A 134 -11.34 -1.50 -2.95
CA MET A 134 -12.60 -1.69 -2.25
C MET A 134 -12.54 -1.26 -0.78
N SER A 135 -13.63 -0.62 -0.34
CA SER A 135 -13.94 -0.34 1.07
C SER A 135 -12.80 0.34 1.87
N GLY A 136 -12.70 0.03 3.15
CA GLY A 136 -11.67 0.56 4.05
C GLY A 136 -10.25 0.19 3.66
N ALA A 137 -10.04 -0.89 2.90
CA ALA A 137 -8.74 -1.23 2.35
C ALA A 137 -8.23 -0.16 1.38
N PHE A 138 -9.08 0.31 0.47
CA PHE A 138 -8.74 1.38 -0.44
C PHE A 138 -8.52 2.71 0.28
N LEU A 139 -9.32 2.99 1.33
CA LEU A 139 -9.10 4.18 2.17
C LEU A 139 -7.72 4.17 2.84
N ALA A 140 -7.27 3.00 3.31
CA ALA A 140 -5.97 2.82 3.96
C ALA A 140 -4.81 2.79 2.96
N HIS A 141 -5.06 2.36 1.70
CA HIS A 141 -4.02 2.16 0.71
C HIS A 141 -4.43 2.71 -0.66
N GLY A 142 -4.01 3.92 -0.97
CA GLY A 142 -4.20 4.55 -2.27
C GLY A 142 -5.11 5.77 -2.28
N TYR A 143 -6.21 5.79 -1.53
CA TYR A 143 -7.16 6.90 -1.57
C TYR A 143 -6.59 8.25 -1.12
N GLN A 144 -5.55 8.23 -0.29
CA GLN A 144 -4.86 9.44 0.19
C GLN A 144 -3.94 10.08 -0.85
N ALA A 145 -3.82 9.49 -2.04
CA ALA A 145 -2.97 10.00 -3.12
C ALA A 145 -3.47 11.35 -3.67
N GLN A 146 -2.53 12.19 -4.13
CA GLN A 146 -2.88 13.41 -4.88
C GLN A 146 -3.39 13.10 -6.29
N ARG A 147 -3.00 11.95 -6.85
CA ARG A 147 -3.44 11.48 -8.16
C ARG A 147 -3.79 10.00 -8.08
N LEU A 148 -4.96 9.68 -8.60
CA LEU A 148 -5.41 8.30 -8.79
C LEU A 148 -5.38 7.98 -10.29
N ILE A 149 -4.72 6.91 -10.64
CA ILE A 149 -4.64 6.39 -12.00
C ILE A 149 -5.25 5.00 -11.97
N ALA A 150 -6.35 4.80 -12.69
CA ALA A 150 -6.97 3.49 -12.84
C ALA A 150 -6.63 2.95 -14.23
N LEU A 151 -6.21 1.70 -14.27
CA LEU A 151 -6.08 0.98 -15.54
C LEU A 151 -7.46 0.72 -16.10
N ASP A 152 -7.59 0.76 -17.43
CA ASP A 152 -8.80 0.28 -18.10
C ASP A 152 -8.88 -1.24 -17.99
N LEU A 153 -9.35 -1.67 -16.84
CA LEU A 153 -9.69 -3.06 -16.59
C LEU A 153 -11.14 -3.20 -17.01
N SER A 154 -11.42 -3.83 -18.11
CA SER A 154 -12.74 -4.10 -18.66
C SER A 154 -13.74 -4.80 -17.69
N LEU A 155 -13.40 -4.91 -16.42
CA LEU A 155 -14.13 -5.51 -15.32
C LEU A 155 -14.52 -4.50 -14.22
N ILE A 156 -14.29 -3.21 -14.40
CA ILE A 156 -14.89 -2.20 -13.55
C ILE A 156 -16.31 -1.94 -14.08
N HIS A 157 -17.16 -2.90 -13.87
CA HIS A 157 -18.59 -2.65 -13.89
C HIS A 157 -18.99 -2.21 -12.48
N ILE A 158 -19.11 -0.93 -12.36
CA ILE A 158 -19.85 -0.33 -11.24
C ILE A 158 -21.34 -0.59 -11.49
#